data_4573338a383633d29691c38441405c20
#
_entry.id   4573338a383633d29691c38441405c20
#
_cell.length_a   1.000
_cell.length_b   1.000
_cell.length_c   1.000
_cell.angle_alpha   90.00
_cell.angle_beta   90.00
_cell.angle_gamma   90.00
#
_symmetry.space_group_name_H-M   'P 1'
#
loop_
_entity.id
_entity.type
_entity.pdbx_description
1 polymer ?
#
loop_
_entity_poly.entity_id
_entity_poly.type
_entity_poly.pdbx_seq_one_letter_code
_entity_poly.pdbx_strand_id
1 'polypeptide(L)'
;ISQEGGNMNFIGTFWALIPAIIAIVIALKTKEVYISLFIGIFVGGLLLTGFHPIAAIKTVFETMMASLSDTWNIGILIFLVFLGTIVALMTRAGGSRAYGEWATHRIKNKQGALLSTFGLGVLIFVDDYFNCLTVGSVMRNVCDEFKISRAKLAYIIDSTAAPICIIAPISSWAAAVSGYTSGDGFYLFLQTIPFNLYALLTIIMVLCVIRFDLNIGSMKEHE
;
A
#
# COMPACT_ATOMS: atom_id res chain seq x y z
N ILE A 1 32.00 31.01 -1.27
CA ILE A 1 32.15 31.18 -2.74
C ILE A 1 30.76 31.02 -3.31
N SER A 2 30.16 32.19 -3.61
CA SER A 2 28.87 32.32 -4.29
C SER A 2 28.99 31.74 -5.69
N GLN A 3 28.26 30.66 -5.96
CA GLN A 3 27.93 30.27 -7.34
C GLN A 3 26.54 30.83 -7.66
N GLU A 4 26.53 32.03 -8.22
CA GLU A 4 25.45 32.53 -9.08
C GLU A 4 25.52 31.79 -10.42
N GLY A 5 25.03 30.56 -10.45
CA GLY A 5 24.63 29.86 -11.65
C GLY A 5 23.10 29.85 -11.65
N GLY A 6 22.45 30.44 -12.65
CA GLY A 6 21.01 30.63 -12.74
C GLY A 6 20.21 29.37 -12.39
N ASN A 7 19.87 29.23 -11.14
CA ASN A 7 18.95 28.22 -10.67
C ASN A 7 17.57 28.56 -11.23
N MET A 8 17.20 27.91 -12.31
CA MET A 8 15.79 27.82 -12.70
C MET A 8 15.07 27.09 -11.55
N ASN A 9 14.46 27.88 -10.68
CA ASN A 9 13.81 27.35 -9.48
C ASN A 9 12.46 26.75 -9.89
N PHE A 10 12.46 25.45 -10.21
CA PHE A 10 11.26 24.70 -10.58
C PHE A 10 10.38 24.37 -9.36
N ILE A 11 10.83 24.69 -8.13
CA ILE A 11 10.11 24.45 -6.89
C ILE A 11 8.83 25.31 -6.89
N GLY A 12 7.68 24.69 -6.62
CA GLY A 12 6.39 25.37 -6.59
C GLY A 12 5.81 25.67 -7.98
N THR A 13 6.45 25.21 -9.06
CA THR A 13 5.92 25.33 -10.42
C THR A 13 5.34 23.99 -10.90
N PHE A 14 4.56 24.05 -11.98
CA PHE A 14 4.00 22.83 -12.62
C PHE A 14 5.09 21.82 -13.05
N TRP A 15 6.29 22.30 -13.36
CA TRP A 15 7.45 21.49 -13.72
C TRP A 15 7.89 20.52 -12.62
N ALA A 16 7.61 20.85 -11.36
CA ALA A 16 7.90 19.98 -10.22
C ALA A 16 7.10 18.64 -10.24
N LEU A 17 6.03 18.56 -11.03
CA LEU A 17 5.24 17.34 -11.20
C LEU A 17 5.85 16.35 -12.23
N ILE A 18 6.73 16.83 -13.10
CA ILE A 18 7.31 16.01 -14.18
C ILE A 18 7.97 14.73 -13.68
N PRO A 19 8.83 14.74 -12.64
CA PRO A 19 9.45 13.52 -12.12
C PRO A 19 8.42 12.46 -11.71
N ALA A 20 7.35 12.88 -11.03
CA ALA A 20 6.27 11.98 -10.60
C ALA A 20 5.49 11.43 -11.81
N ILE A 21 5.14 12.27 -12.77
CA ILE A 21 4.43 11.85 -13.99
C ILE A 21 5.28 10.85 -14.79
N ILE A 22 6.57 11.11 -14.97
CA ILE A 22 7.48 10.19 -15.65
C ILE A 22 7.55 8.85 -14.93
N ALA A 23 7.72 8.84 -13.61
CA ALA A 23 7.74 7.61 -12.82
C ALA A 23 6.45 6.80 -13.00
N ILE A 24 5.29 7.44 -12.91
CA ILE A 24 3.98 6.78 -13.08
C ILE A 24 3.82 6.23 -14.50
N VAL A 25 4.12 7.01 -15.53
CA VAL A 25 3.98 6.58 -16.93
C VAL A 25 4.90 5.40 -17.25
N ILE A 26 6.14 5.43 -16.77
CA ILE A 26 7.08 4.32 -16.96
C ILE A 26 6.59 3.09 -16.20
N ALA A 27 6.16 3.23 -14.95
CA ALA A 27 5.65 2.12 -14.14
C ALA A 27 4.44 1.44 -14.79
N LEU A 28 3.49 2.21 -15.32
CA LEU A 28 2.33 1.67 -16.03
C LEU A 28 2.69 0.94 -17.33
N LYS A 29 3.72 1.40 -18.05
CA LYS A 29 4.17 0.77 -19.32
C LYS A 29 5.03 -0.46 -19.10
N THR A 30 5.99 -0.38 -18.17
CA THR A 30 6.99 -1.44 -17.97
C THR A 30 6.55 -2.45 -16.92
N LYS A 31 5.59 -2.10 -16.04
CA LYS A 31 5.20 -2.83 -14.83
C LYS A 31 6.36 -3.01 -13.83
N GLU A 32 7.42 -2.22 -13.98
CA GLU A 32 8.62 -2.26 -13.15
C GLU A 32 8.69 -0.99 -12.29
N VAL A 33 8.27 -1.11 -11.03
CA VAL A 33 8.13 0.03 -10.11
C VAL A 33 9.48 0.60 -9.71
N TYR A 34 10.47 -0.25 -9.38
CA TYR A 34 11.77 0.19 -8.87
C TYR A 34 12.54 1.03 -9.89
N ILE A 35 12.63 0.54 -11.13
CA ILE A 35 13.31 1.27 -12.22
C ILE A 35 12.59 2.58 -12.49
N SER A 36 11.26 2.57 -12.49
CA SER A 36 10.45 3.75 -12.76
C SER A 36 10.63 4.84 -11.70
N LEU A 37 10.66 4.46 -10.43
CA LEU A 37 10.93 5.38 -9.31
C LEU A 37 12.36 5.93 -9.39
N PHE A 38 13.35 5.08 -9.68
CA PHE A 38 14.73 5.52 -9.82
C PHE A 38 14.90 6.57 -10.94
N ILE A 39 14.26 6.34 -12.10
CA ILE A 39 14.27 7.31 -13.20
C ILE A 39 13.58 8.61 -12.77
N GLY A 40 12.42 8.53 -12.08
CA GLY A 40 11.74 9.71 -11.57
C GLY A 40 12.61 10.52 -10.60
N ILE A 41 13.28 9.87 -9.66
CA ILE A 41 14.21 10.52 -8.72
C ILE A 41 15.36 11.17 -9.46
N PHE A 42 15.94 10.50 -10.46
CA PHE A 42 17.03 11.04 -11.26
C PHE A 42 16.60 12.27 -12.07
N VAL A 43 15.41 12.24 -12.69
CA VAL A 43 14.83 13.41 -13.38
C VAL A 43 14.59 14.57 -12.39
N GLY A 44 14.11 14.28 -11.17
CA GLY A 44 13.99 15.27 -10.11
C GLY A 44 15.35 15.91 -9.77
N GLY A 45 16.39 15.11 -9.63
CA GLY A 45 17.77 15.59 -9.43
C GLY A 45 18.27 16.48 -10.57
N LEU A 46 17.97 16.11 -11.82
CA LEU A 46 18.31 16.93 -13.00
C LEU A 46 17.61 18.30 -12.98
N LEU A 47 16.32 18.33 -12.64
CA LEU A 47 15.57 19.59 -12.52
C LEU A 47 16.13 20.47 -11.39
N LEU A 48 16.48 19.89 -10.25
CA LEU A 48 17.06 20.62 -9.11
C LEU A 48 18.44 21.20 -9.42
N THR A 49 19.22 20.54 -10.28
CA THR A 49 20.59 20.94 -10.60
C THR A 49 20.71 21.69 -11.93
N GLY A 50 19.59 22.13 -12.52
CA GLY A 50 19.60 22.86 -13.81
C GLY A 50 20.13 22.01 -14.98
N PHE A 51 19.78 20.74 -15.03
CA PHE A 51 20.19 19.75 -16.05
C PHE A 51 21.70 19.43 -16.09
N HIS A 52 22.40 19.56 -14.95
CA HIS A 52 23.77 19.10 -14.83
C HIS A 52 23.85 17.64 -14.36
N PRO A 53 24.21 16.66 -15.23
CA PRO A 53 24.09 15.22 -14.90
C PRO A 53 24.95 14.80 -13.71
N ILE A 54 26.19 15.30 -13.61
CA ILE A 54 27.12 14.96 -12.53
C ILE A 54 26.60 15.51 -11.20
N ALA A 55 26.11 16.75 -11.19
CA ALA A 55 25.50 17.34 -10.02
C ALA A 55 24.23 16.62 -9.61
N ALA A 56 23.40 16.19 -10.59
CA ALA A 56 22.19 15.42 -10.33
C ALA A 56 22.50 14.08 -9.63
N ILE A 57 23.48 13.33 -10.14
CA ILE A 57 23.92 12.07 -9.50
C ILE A 57 24.36 12.34 -8.06
N LYS A 58 25.18 13.36 -7.84
CA LYS A 58 25.64 13.74 -6.50
C LYS A 58 24.46 14.07 -5.58
N THR A 59 23.53 14.92 -6.03
CA THR A 59 22.32 15.31 -5.28
C THR A 59 21.44 14.11 -4.94
N VAL A 60 21.21 13.20 -5.90
CA VAL A 60 20.45 11.96 -5.66
C VAL A 60 21.13 11.12 -4.59
N PHE A 61 22.46 10.96 -4.67
CA PHE A 61 23.22 10.18 -3.68
C PHE A 61 23.17 10.82 -2.29
N GLU A 62 23.35 12.12 -2.19
CA GLU A 62 23.28 12.87 -0.93
C GLU A 62 21.88 12.79 -0.31
N THR A 63 20.83 12.93 -1.11
CA THR A 63 19.44 12.80 -0.65
C THR A 63 19.15 11.37 -0.18
N MET A 64 19.62 10.36 -0.90
CA MET A 64 19.46 8.96 -0.51
C MET A 64 20.18 8.67 0.82
N MET A 65 21.43 9.16 0.98
CA MET A 65 22.19 9.01 2.22
C MET A 65 21.53 9.73 3.39
N ALA A 66 21.00 10.93 3.17
CA ALA A 66 20.26 11.68 4.18
C ALA A 66 18.99 10.92 4.60
N SER A 67 18.23 10.39 3.65
CA SER A 67 17.04 9.59 3.94
C SER A 67 17.35 8.30 4.70
N LEU A 68 18.45 7.61 4.36
CA LEU A 68 18.89 6.40 5.06
C LEU A 68 19.53 6.69 6.43
N SER A 69 19.93 7.93 6.70
CA SER A 69 20.48 8.35 7.99
C SER A 69 19.43 8.93 8.92
N ASP A 70 18.22 9.15 8.42
CA ASP A 70 17.11 9.65 9.20
C ASP A 70 16.57 8.57 10.14
N THR A 71 16.50 8.87 11.43
CA THR A 71 16.10 7.91 12.47
C THR A 71 14.68 7.41 12.27
N TRP A 72 13.78 8.25 11.76
CA TRP A 72 12.39 7.86 11.50
C TRP A 72 12.33 6.84 10.35
N ASN A 73 13.01 7.11 9.25
CA ASN A 73 13.05 6.21 8.09
C ASN A 73 13.69 4.86 8.44
N ILE A 74 14.76 4.86 9.23
CA ILE A 74 15.38 3.63 9.75
C ILE A 74 14.38 2.88 10.64
N GLY A 75 13.65 3.57 11.50
CA GLY A 75 12.61 2.98 12.33
C GLY A 75 11.54 2.26 11.53
N ILE A 76 11.07 2.85 10.43
CA ILE A 76 10.12 2.23 9.50
C ILE A 76 10.72 0.98 8.84
N LEU A 77 11.97 1.04 8.36
CA LEU A 77 12.64 -0.11 7.75
C LEU A 77 12.78 -1.28 8.72
N ILE A 78 13.19 -1.01 9.97
CA ILE A 78 13.28 -2.01 11.02
C ILE A 78 11.90 -2.60 11.31
N PHE A 79 10.87 -1.77 11.45
CA PHE A 79 9.49 -2.20 11.65
C PHE A 79 9.03 -3.16 10.55
N LEU A 80 9.28 -2.83 9.28
CA LEU A 80 8.90 -3.68 8.13
C LEU A 80 9.63 -5.04 8.15
N VAL A 81 10.92 -5.07 8.52
CA VAL A 81 11.69 -6.32 8.66
C VAL A 81 11.12 -7.19 9.78
N PHE A 82 10.84 -6.62 10.95
CA PHE A 82 10.22 -7.35 12.05
C PHE A 82 8.83 -7.85 11.67
N LEU A 83 8.01 -7.01 11.06
CA LEU A 83 6.68 -7.38 10.60
C LEU A 83 6.76 -8.56 9.61
N GLY A 84 7.58 -8.45 8.58
CA GLY A 84 7.78 -9.54 7.61
C GLY A 84 8.26 -10.83 8.26
N THR A 85 9.13 -10.74 9.28
CA THR A 85 9.61 -11.90 10.03
C THR A 85 8.48 -12.55 10.84
N ILE A 86 7.66 -11.77 11.54
CA ILE A 86 6.49 -12.27 12.30
C ILE A 86 5.53 -12.99 11.36
N VAL A 87 5.25 -12.39 10.20
CA VAL A 87 4.40 -12.98 9.15
C VAL A 87 4.94 -14.32 8.68
N ALA A 88 6.23 -14.37 8.33
CA ALA A 88 6.87 -15.60 7.87
C ALA A 88 6.82 -16.68 8.94
N LEU A 89 7.06 -16.33 10.20
CA LEU A 89 7.00 -17.28 11.33
C LEU A 89 5.56 -17.78 11.55
N MET A 90 4.57 -16.89 11.52
CA MET A 90 3.15 -17.25 11.68
C MET A 90 2.69 -18.19 10.57
N THR A 91 3.10 -17.92 9.33
CA THR A 91 2.77 -18.77 8.19
C THR A 91 3.45 -20.14 8.33
N ARG A 92 4.73 -20.20 8.71
CA ARG A 92 5.47 -21.44 8.94
C ARG A 92 4.93 -22.24 10.12
N ALA A 93 4.46 -21.58 11.18
CA ALA A 93 3.81 -22.20 12.32
C ALA A 93 2.42 -22.80 12.00
N GLY A 94 1.92 -22.60 10.76
CA GLY A 94 0.63 -23.13 10.33
C GLY A 94 -0.57 -22.29 10.77
N GLY A 95 -0.36 -21.06 11.25
CA GLY A 95 -1.43 -20.17 11.70
C GLY A 95 -2.50 -19.91 10.64
N SER A 96 -2.05 -19.64 9.41
CA SER A 96 -2.96 -19.44 8.27
C SER A 96 -3.80 -20.70 7.96
N ARG A 97 -3.19 -21.88 8.05
CA ARG A 97 -3.89 -23.15 7.83
C ARG A 97 -4.89 -23.45 8.93
N ALA A 98 -4.50 -23.29 10.19
CA ALA A 98 -5.39 -23.51 11.34
C ALA A 98 -6.62 -22.59 11.30
N TYR A 99 -6.44 -21.32 10.90
CA TYR A 99 -7.56 -20.41 10.70
C TYR A 99 -8.47 -20.87 9.54
N GLY A 100 -7.89 -21.28 8.41
CA GLY A 100 -8.66 -21.80 7.27
C GLY A 100 -9.51 -23.02 7.66
N GLU A 101 -8.94 -23.98 8.37
CA GLU A 101 -9.66 -25.17 8.88
C GLU A 101 -10.77 -24.78 9.87
N TRP A 102 -10.51 -23.85 10.78
CA TRP A 102 -11.54 -23.34 11.70
C TRP A 102 -12.66 -22.60 10.95
N ALA A 103 -12.34 -21.80 9.95
CA ALA A 103 -13.27 -21.02 9.17
C ALA A 103 -14.21 -21.93 8.35
N THR A 104 -13.69 -22.96 7.67
CA THR A 104 -14.51 -23.90 6.88
C THR A 104 -15.56 -24.61 7.71
N HIS A 105 -15.29 -24.95 8.97
CA HIS A 105 -16.27 -25.55 9.85
C HIS A 105 -17.38 -24.60 10.32
N ARG A 106 -17.16 -23.29 10.27
CA ARG A 106 -18.11 -22.26 10.71
C ARG A 106 -18.90 -21.63 9.57
N ILE A 107 -18.32 -21.59 8.38
CA ILE A 107 -18.90 -20.97 7.20
C ILE A 107 -19.88 -21.96 6.55
N LYS A 108 -21.13 -21.51 6.33
CA LYS A 108 -22.20 -22.37 5.79
C LYS A 108 -22.70 -21.93 4.43
N ASN A 109 -22.30 -20.76 3.95
CA ASN A 109 -22.79 -20.22 2.67
C ASN A 109 -21.79 -19.25 2.04
N LYS A 110 -22.02 -18.91 0.76
CA LYS A 110 -21.20 -17.99 -0.03
C LYS A 110 -21.02 -16.62 0.64
N GLN A 111 -22.10 -16.03 1.17
CA GLN A 111 -22.02 -14.73 1.86
C GLN A 111 -21.18 -14.81 3.13
N GLY A 112 -21.30 -15.91 3.88
CA GLY A 112 -20.48 -16.17 5.05
C GLY A 112 -18.99 -16.24 4.73
N ALA A 113 -18.62 -16.89 3.61
CA ALA A 113 -17.23 -16.95 3.14
C ALA A 113 -16.69 -15.55 2.79
N LEU A 114 -17.47 -14.75 2.06
CA LEU A 114 -17.09 -13.38 1.70
C LEU A 114 -17.00 -12.45 2.91
N LEU A 115 -17.96 -12.55 3.86
CA LEU A 115 -17.90 -11.79 5.12
C LEU A 115 -16.74 -12.21 6.01
N SER A 116 -16.38 -13.49 6.04
CA SER A 116 -15.21 -13.98 6.77
C SER A 116 -13.91 -13.49 6.14
N THR A 117 -13.86 -13.40 4.80
CA THR A 117 -12.74 -12.79 4.07
C THR A 117 -12.58 -11.32 4.45
N PHE A 118 -13.66 -10.55 4.39
CA PHE A 118 -13.68 -9.15 4.81
C PHE A 118 -13.30 -8.99 6.28
N GLY A 119 -13.91 -9.77 7.18
CA GLY A 119 -13.64 -9.73 8.63
C GLY A 119 -12.19 -10.04 8.97
N LEU A 120 -11.58 -11.03 8.29
CA LEU A 120 -10.17 -11.33 8.44
C LEU A 120 -9.29 -10.18 7.94
N GLY A 121 -9.67 -9.57 6.81
CA GLY A 121 -9.00 -8.38 6.29
C GLY A 121 -9.07 -7.20 7.26
N VAL A 122 -10.19 -7.00 7.95
CA VAL A 122 -10.31 -5.98 9.00
C VAL A 122 -9.45 -6.30 10.22
N LEU A 123 -9.33 -7.56 10.61
CA LEU A 123 -8.51 -7.98 11.76
C LEU A 123 -7.02 -7.81 11.50
N ILE A 124 -6.58 -7.97 10.25
CA ILE A 124 -5.16 -7.84 9.87
C ILE A 124 -4.91 -6.43 9.31
N PHE A 125 -5.12 -5.41 10.13
CA PHE A 125 -5.03 -4.00 9.75
C PHE A 125 -3.63 -3.39 9.80
N VAL A 126 -2.62 -4.14 10.24
CA VAL A 126 -1.29 -3.60 10.53
C VAL A 126 -0.54 -3.20 9.27
N ASP A 127 -0.68 -4.01 8.21
CA ASP A 127 -0.03 -3.78 6.92
C ASP A 127 -0.87 -4.39 5.79
N ASP A 128 -1.07 -3.64 4.71
CA ASP A 128 -1.94 -4.02 3.60
C ASP A 128 -1.34 -5.15 2.75
N TYR A 129 -0.04 -5.15 2.52
CA TYR A 129 0.63 -6.22 1.78
C TYR A 129 0.55 -7.55 2.52
N PHE A 130 0.83 -7.51 3.82
CA PHE A 130 0.66 -8.68 4.69
C PHE A 130 -0.80 -9.16 4.72
N ASN A 131 -1.74 -8.23 4.84
CA ASN A 131 -3.16 -8.51 4.79
C ASN A 131 -3.51 -9.30 3.52
N CYS A 132 -3.18 -8.75 2.34
CA CYS A 132 -3.46 -9.38 1.05
C CYS A 132 -2.90 -10.81 0.96
N LEU A 133 -1.63 -11.01 1.34
CA LEU A 133 -0.98 -12.31 1.27
C LEU A 133 -1.61 -13.32 2.23
N THR A 134 -1.86 -12.90 3.47
CA THR A 134 -2.39 -13.80 4.51
C THR A 134 -3.83 -14.15 4.25
N VAL A 135 -4.70 -13.16 4.04
CA VAL A 135 -6.12 -13.39 3.75
C VAL A 135 -6.28 -14.19 2.47
N GLY A 136 -5.49 -13.87 1.43
CA GLY A 136 -5.49 -14.59 0.17
C GLY A 136 -5.12 -16.05 0.32
N SER A 137 -4.06 -16.36 1.06
CA SER A 137 -3.61 -17.74 1.29
C SER A 137 -4.62 -18.57 2.09
N VAL A 138 -5.23 -17.96 3.10
CA VAL A 138 -6.19 -18.61 4.00
C VAL A 138 -7.55 -18.83 3.32
N MET A 139 -8.08 -17.76 2.73
CA MET A 139 -9.46 -17.79 2.21
C MET A 139 -9.59 -18.42 0.83
N ARG A 140 -8.47 -18.65 0.16
CA ARG A 140 -8.44 -19.26 -1.17
C ARG A 140 -9.22 -20.59 -1.22
N ASN A 141 -8.88 -21.52 -0.33
CA ASN A 141 -9.50 -22.85 -0.30
C ASN A 141 -10.96 -22.77 0.12
N VAL A 142 -11.28 -21.90 1.09
CA VAL A 142 -12.65 -21.66 1.54
C VAL A 142 -13.53 -21.14 0.40
N CYS A 143 -13.02 -20.14 -0.35
CA CYS A 143 -13.77 -19.57 -1.48
C CYS A 143 -13.97 -20.57 -2.62
N ASP A 144 -13.00 -21.47 -2.87
CA ASP A 144 -13.15 -22.54 -3.86
C ASP A 144 -14.27 -23.51 -3.50
N GLU A 145 -14.39 -23.88 -2.23
CA GLU A 145 -15.46 -24.78 -1.74
C GLU A 145 -16.85 -24.17 -1.97
N PHE A 146 -16.99 -22.85 -1.80
CA PHE A 146 -18.25 -22.13 -2.05
C PHE A 146 -18.39 -21.61 -3.49
N LYS A 147 -17.53 -22.04 -4.42
CA LYS A 147 -17.55 -21.67 -5.85
C LYS A 147 -17.50 -20.14 -6.07
N ILE A 148 -16.72 -19.44 -5.24
CA ILE A 148 -16.46 -18.01 -5.40
C ILE A 148 -15.27 -17.84 -6.34
N SER A 149 -15.42 -17.00 -7.36
CA SER A 149 -14.35 -16.77 -8.31
C SER A 149 -13.10 -16.14 -7.65
N ARG A 150 -11.93 -16.46 -8.21
CA ARG A 150 -10.66 -15.87 -7.77
C ARG A 150 -10.65 -14.35 -7.97
N ALA A 151 -11.34 -13.87 -9.00
CA ALA A 151 -11.49 -12.46 -9.28
C ALA A 151 -12.26 -11.75 -8.17
N LYS A 152 -13.37 -12.33 -7.69
CA LYS A 152 -14.17 -11.79 -6.60
C LYS A 152 -13.41 -11.82 -5.27
N LEU A 153 -12.70 -12.92 -5.00
CA LEU A 153 -11.83 -13.02 -3.83
C LEU A 153 -10.76 -11.93 -3.85
N ALA A 154 -10.04 -11.79 -4.97
CA ALA A 154 -9.00 -10.77 -5.12
C ALA A 154 -9.55 -9.36 -4.94
N TYR A 155 -10.72 -9.05 -5.53
CA TYR A 155 -11.37 -7.76 -5.35
C TYR A 155 -11.67 -7.46 -3.88
N ILE A 156 -12.26 -8.41 -3.15
CA ILE A 156 -12.60 -8.18 -1.72
C ILE A 156 -11.34 -7.98 -0.89
N ILE A 157 -10.30 -8.78 -1.12
CA ILE A 157 -9.04 -8.67 -0.39
C ILE A 157 -8.39 -7.30 -0.64
N ASP A 158 -8.20 -6.94 -1.90
CA ASP A 158 -7.54 -5.69 -2.31
C ASP A 158 -8.32 -4.47 -1.84
N SER A 159 -9.64 -4.49 -2.04
CA SER A 159 -10.55 -3.40 -1.62
C SER A 159 -10.79 -3.34 -0.09
N THR A 160 -10.27 -4.28 0.68
CA THR A 160 -10.33 -4.26 2.16
C THR A 160 -8.98 -3.92 2.75
N ALA A 161 -7.90 -4.52 2.26
CA ALA A 161 -6.58 -4.43 2.86
C ALA A 161 -6.07 -2.98 2.95
N ALA A 162 -5.91 -2.30 1.82
CA ALA A 162 -5.42 -0.94 1.79
C ALA A 162 -6.37 0.06 2.48
N PRO A 163 -7.69 0.07 2.23
CA PRO A 163 -8.62 0.97 2.92
C PRO A 163 -8.64 0.81 4.43
N ILE A 164 -8.57 -0.40 4.95
CA ILE A 164 -8.52 -0.63 6.40
C ILE A 164 -7.19 -0.18 6.98
N CYS A 165 -6.06 -0.52 6.34
CA CYS A 165 -4.74 -0.14 6.85
C CYS A 165 -4.53 1.38 6.86
N ILE A 166 -5.05 2.11 5.86
CA ILE A 166 -4.88 3.57 5.78
C ILE A 166 -5.76 4.36 6.76
N ILE A 167 -6.78 3.73 7.38
CA ILE A 167 -7.59 4.36 8.43
C ILE A 167 -7.31 3.75 9.81
N ALA A 168 -6.53 2.67 9.89
CA ALA A 168 -6.16 2.06 11.14
C ALA A 168 -5.09 2.91 11.85
N PRO A 169 -5.29 3.26 13.15
CA PRO A 169 -4.37 4.14 13.86
C PRO A 169 -2.99 3.50 14.11
N ILE A 170 -2.93 2.17 14.14
CA ILE A 170 -1.67 1.42 14.34
C ILE A 170 -1.43 0.59 13.09
N SER A 171 -0.82 1.19 12.08
CA SER A 171 -0.54 0.54 10.79
C SER A 171 0.77 1.06 10.20
N SER A 172 1.29 0.34 9.20
CA SER A 172 2.43 0.79 8.39
C SER A 172 2.17 2.14 7.74
N TRP A 173 0.94 2.41 7.31
CA TRP A 173 0.53 3.70 6.75
C TRP A 173 0.49 4.82 7.77
N ALA A 174 -0.02 4.57 8.99
CA ALA A 174 0.02 5.55 10.06
C ALA A 174 1.46 5.95 10.40
N ALA A 175 2.37 4.96 10.47
CA ALA A 175 3.79 5.20 10.69
C ALA A 175 4.41 6.02 9.56
N ALA A 176 4.18 5.66 8.30
CA ALA A 176 4.74 6.36 7.15
C ALA A 176 4.22 7.81 7.03
N VAL A 177 2.90 8.01 7.09
CA VAL A 177 2.28 9.33 6.91
C VAL A 177 2.63 10.28 8.05
N SER A 178 2.73 9.78 9.29
CA SER A 178 3.12 10.60 10.45
C SER A 178 4.53 11.21 10.31
N GLY A 179 5.40 10.58 9.53
CA GLY A 179 6.76 11.09 9.28
C GLY A 179 6.84 12.28 8.31
N TYR A 180 5.77 12.62 7.60
CA TYR A 180 5.79 13.73 6.63
C TYR A 180 5.52 15.11 7.25
N THR A 181 5.24 15.18 8.55
CA THR A 181 4.99 16.45 9.22
C THR A 181 6.00 16.70 10.34
N SER A 182 6.33 17.95 10.54
CA SER A 182 7.27 18.41 11.59
C SER A 182 6.63 18.53 12.98
N GLY A 183 5.32 18.27 13.12
CA GLY A 183 4.58 18.32 14.37
C GLY A 183 4.21 16.95 14.91
N ASP A 184 3.10 16.86 15.68
CA ASP A 184 2.51 15.59 16.08
C ASP A 184 1.83 14.92 14.87
N GLY A 185 2.63 14.21 14.09
CA GLY A 185 2.19 13.55 12.86
C GLY A 185 1.15 12.47 13.10
N PHE A 186 1.22 11.78 14.24
CA PHE A 186 0.24 10.77 14.60
C PHE A 186 -1.14 11.40 14.87
N TYR A 187 -1.19 12.49 15.61
CA TYR A 187 -2.45 13.21 15.86
C TYR A 187 -3.05 13.75 14.56
N LEU A 188 -2.21 14.33 13.71
CA LEU A 188 -2.65 14.80 12.38
C LEU A 188 -3.20 13.66 11.53
N PHE A 189 -2.53 12.50 11.53
CA PHE A 189 -3.02 11.30 10.84
C PHE A 189 -4.41 10.90 11.33
N LEU A 190 -4.63 10.86 12.65
CA LEU A 190 -5.96 10.54 13.21
C LEU A 190 -7.04 11.50 12.74
N GLN A 191 -6.72 12.78 12.63
CA GLN A 191 -7.65 13.80 12.14
C GLN A 191 -7.98 13.64 10.64
N THR A 192 -7.11 13.03 9.85
CA THR A 192 -7.36 12.81 8.40
C THR A 192 -8.30 11.62 8.14
N ILE A 193 -8.45 10.68 9.07
CA ILE A 193 -9.24 9.46 8.89
C ILE A 193 -10.67 9.75 8.39
N PRO A 194 -11.46 10.64 9.00
CA PRO A 194 -12.84 10.92 8.57
C PRO A 194 -12.92 11.59 7.19
N PHE A 195 -11.82 12.19 6.71
CA PHE A 195 -11.74 12.81 5.39
C PHE A 195 -11.23 11.86 4.30
N ASN A 196 -10.80 10.66 4.66
CA ASN A 196 -10.40 9.64 3.70
C ASN A 196 -11.62 8.98 3.07
N LEU A 197 -12.30 9.74 2.19
CA LEU A 197 -13.52 9.29 1.53
C LEU A 197 -13.31 8.04 0.69
N TYR A 198 -12.12 7.87 0.09
CA TYR A 198 -11.79 6.66 -0.67
C TYR A 198 -11.91 5.42 0.22
N ALA A 199 -11.23 5.40 1.34
CA ALA A 199 -11.25 4.24 2.24
C ALA A 199 -12.66 3.94 2.75
N LEU A 200 -13.38 4.98 3.21
CA LEU A 200 -14.74 4.82 3.75
C LEU A 200 -15.72 4.32 2.69
N LEU A 201 -15.72 4.91 1.50
CA LEU A 201 -16.62 4.50 0.41
C LEU A 201 -16.27 3.12 -0.13
N THR A 202 -14.99 2.76 -0.20
CA THR A 202 -14.56 1.43 -0.65
C THR A 202 -15.01 0.35 0.32
N ILE A 203 -14.91 0.56 1.62
CA ILE A 203 -15.41 -0.36 2.64
C ILE A 203 -16.93 -0.56 2.49
N ILE A 204 -17.69 0.53 2.33
CA ILE A 204 -19.14 0.45 2.08
C ILE A 204 -19.41 -0.33 0.80
N MET A 205 -18.66 -0.08 -0.27
CA MET A 205 -18.81 -0.79 -1.55
C MET A 205 -18.54 -2.28 -1.42
N VAL A 206 -17.49 -2.69 -0.69
CA VAL A 206 -17.22 -4.10 -0.42
C VAL A 206 -18.37 -4.77 0.32
N LEU A 207 -18.91 -4.12 1.35
CA LEU A 207 -20.08 -4.63 2.07
C LEU A 207 -21.32 -4.74 1.16
N CYS A 208 -21.54 -3.79 0.26
CA CYS A 208 -22.61 -3.86 -0.74
C CYS A 208 -22.39 -5.03 -1.72
N VAL A 209 -21.17 -5.21 -2.22
CA VAL A 209 -20.81 -6.34 -3.11
C VAL A 209 -21.10 -7.68 -2.43
N ILE A 210 -20.76 -7.81 -1.15
CA ILE A 210 -21.00 -9.02 -0.38
C ILE A 210 -22.50 -9.21 -0.11
N ARG A 211 -23.19 -8.14 0.31
CA ARG A 211 -24.61 -8.23 0.74
C ARG A 211 -25.57 -8.50 -0.41
N PHE A 212 -25.30 -7.90 -1.57
CA PHE A 212 -26.16 -7.98 -2.77
C PHE A 212 -25.62 -8.93 -3.83
N ASP A 213 -24.53 -9.64 -3.54
CA ASP A 213 -23.81 -10.52 -4.49
C ASP A 213 -23.52 -9.86 -5.84
N LEU A 214 -23.08 -8.60 -5.79
CA LEU A 214 -22.80 -7.82 -6.99
C LEU A 214 -21.54 -8.35 -7.69
N ASN A 215 -21.60 -8.36 -9.02
CA ASN A 215 -20.47 -8.68 -9.88
C ASN A 215 -20.23 -7.50 -10.83
N ILE A 216 -19.14 -6.77 -10.63
CA ILE A 216 -18.86 -5.49 -11.28
C ILE A 216 -17.71 -5.64 -12.26
N GLY A 217 -17.83 -5.00 -13.43
CA GLY A 217 -16.79 -5.00 -14.45
C GLY A 217 -16.41 -6.41 -14.92
N SER A 218 -15.10 -6.64 -15.12
CA SER A 218 -14.56 -7.93 -15.55
C SER A 218 -14.78 -9.08 -14.56
N MET A 219 -15.06 -8.79 -13.29
CA MET A 219 -15.39 -9.80 -12.29
C MET A 219 -16.62 -10.63 -12.69
N LYS A 220 -17.58 -10.00 -13.42
CA LYS A 220 -18.80 -10.67 -13.89
C LYS A 220 -18.52 -11.80 -14.90
N GLU A 221 -17.41 -11.69 -15.63
CA GLU A 221 -17.04 -12.70 -16.63
C GLU A 221 -16.42 -13.95 -15.99
N HIS A 222 -15.98 -13.85 -14.75
CA HIS A 222 -15.28 -14.91 -14.02
C HIS A 222 -16.13 -15.56 -12.92
N GLU A 223 -17.26 -14.97 -12.54
CA GLU A 223 -18.17 -15.48 -11.53
C GLU A 223 -19.33 -16.29 -12.17
#